data_522040b327e49c70c14d88f42ff67aff
#
_entry.id   522040b327e49c70c14d88f42ff67aff
#
_cell.length_a   1.000
_cell.length_b   1.000
_cell.length_c   1.000
_cell.angle_alpha   90.00
_cell.angle_beta   90.00
_cell.angle_gamma   90.00
#
_symmetry.space_group_name_H-M   'P 1'
#
loop_
_entity.id
_entity.type
_entity.pdbx_description
1 polymer ?
#
loop_
_entity_poly.entity_id
_entity_poly.type
_entity_poly.pdbx_seq_one_letter_code
_entity_poly.pdbx_strand_id
1 'polypeptide(L)'
;MKQIQAVKKSVDVCMTVLLLCLMAYQVTGETLHEWFGVGMTLALIVHHILNIRWYAVLFKGKYNAYRILTTIVNTLLLASIALTALCGMSMSGHAVPFLYGLLPISFARRFHLAMSFWSFVLMGLHLGLHLPAMTAQVKPGKWMKTALTCAFTCAAGVGLGQFLRNGIPDYLFFRTPFAFFDYDKPGALVFLENLAELFFFAFVGANVVRLSRSPGGKKERKASPLIPVLCVALVLLVGIGMILLNSDEPSGAGRDVPQQSEAAYSTPKAVRSGADKPTGNAASALEPKDPAAVADGFALIAGGSFLMGSPESG
;
A
#
# COMPACT_ATOMS: atom_id res chain seq x y z
N MET A 1 -7.33 -30.35 16.40
CA MET A 1 -7.68 -28.95 16.72
C MET A 1 -6.46 -28.08 16.98
N LYS A 2 -5.49 -28.49 17.81
CA LYS A 2 -4.25 -27.70 18.11
C LYS A 2 -3.43 -27.35 16.85
N GLN A 3 -3.26 -28.29 15.92
CA GLN A 3 -2.51 -28.06 14.67
C GLN A 3 -3.15 -26.98 13.77
N ILE A 4 -4.47 -27.00 13.59
CA ILE A 4 -5.16 -25.97 12.78
C ILE A 4 -5.00 -24.59 13.41
N GLN A 5 -5.01 -24.48 14.75
CA GLN A 5 -4.78 -23.20 15.42
C GLN A 5 -3.34 -22.71 15.25
N ALA A 6 -2.37 -23.61 15.24
CA ALA A 6 -0.97 -23.27 14.97
C ALA A 6 -0.82 -22.75 13.53
N VAL A 7 -1.40 -23.44 12.53
CA VAL A 7 -1.40 -23.00 11.13
C VAL A 7 -2.01 -21.61 10.98
N LYS A 8 -3.17 -21.35 11.60
CA LYS A 8 -3.81 -20.02 11.57
C LYS A 8 -2.87 -18.94 12.07
N LYS A 9 -2.25 -19.17 13.26
CA LYS A 9 -1.30 -18.20 13.83
C LYS A 9 -0.08 -17.97 12.94
N SER A 10 0.44 -19.03 12.31
CA SER A 10 1.57 -18.91 11.39
C SER A 10 1.20 -18.09 10.15
N VAL A 11 0.01 -18.30 9.58
CA VAL A 11 -0.50 -17.51 8.45
C VAL A 11 -0.68 -16.04 8.85
N ASP A 12 -1.27 -15.78 10.03
CA ASP A 12 -1.48 -14.41 10.52
C ASP A 12 -0.15 -13.67 10.74
N VAL A 13 0.86 -14.35 11.31
CA VAL A 13 2.21 -13.79 11.47
C VAL A 13 2.87 -13.54 10.12
N CYS A 14 2.78 -14.51 9.20
CA CYS A 14 3.33 -14.38 7.84
C CYS A 14 2.74 -13.17 7.12
N MET A 15 1.40 -12.98 7.18
CA MET A 15 0.73 -11.82 6.58
C MET A 15 1.20 -10.51 7.21
N THR A 16 1.40 -10.47 8.53
CA THR A 16 1.91 -9.26 9.21
C THR A 16 3.32 -8.92 8.75
N VAL A 17 4.20 -9.91 8.62
CA VAL A 17 5.57 -9.71 8.11
C VAL A 17 5.55 -9.26 6.65
N LEU A 18 4.75 -9.90 5.80
CA LEU A 18 4.59 -9.50 4.40
C LEU A 18 4.06 -8.07 4.28
N LEU A 19 3.11 -7.67 5.13
CA LEU A 19 2.61 -6.29 5.15
C LEU A 19 3.72 -5.29 5.43
N LEU A 20 4.57 -5.55 6.45
CA LEU A 20 5.70 -4.67 6.76
C LEU A 20 6.72 -4.60 5.62
N CYS A 21 6.99 -5.74 4.95
CA CYS A 21 7.85 -5.77 3.77
C CYS A 21 7.26 -4.98 2.60
N LEU A 22 5.95 -5.08 2.38
CA LEU A 22 5.23 -4.34 1.33
C LEU A 22 5.23 -2.83 1.60
N MET A 23 5.06 -2.41 2.85
CA MET A 23 5.13 -1.00 3.22
C MET A 23 6.54 -0.42 3.13
N ALA A 24 7.57 -1.25 3.24
CA ALA A 24 8.97 -0.87 3.10
C ALA A 24 9.46 -0.91 1.64
N TYR A 25 8.68 -0.42 0.67
CA TYR A 25 8.99 -0.44 -0.77
C TYR A 25 10.39 0.12 -1.10
N GLN A 26 10.79 1.22 -0.46
CA GLN A 26 12.12 1.83 -0.65
C GLN A 26 13.28 0.89 -0.30
N VAL A 27 13.03 -0.14 0.53
CA VAL A 27 14.03 -1.15 0.93
C VAL A 27 13.93 -2.41 0.07
N THR A 28 12.69 -2.84 -0.22
CA THR A 28 12.45 -4.08 -0.97
C THR A 28 12.60 -3.91 -2.46
N GLY A 29 12.36 -2.71 -2.98
CA GLY A 29 12.36 -2.43 -4.41
C GLY A 29 11.20 -3.07 -5.16
N GLU A 30 11.10 -2.78 -6.44
CA GLU A 30 9.96 -3.14 -7.28
C GLU A 30 9.75 -4.66 -7.37
N THR A 31 10.78 -5.41 -7.74
CA THR A 31 10.67 -6.85 -7.97
C THR A 31 10.24 -7.62 -6.73
N LEU A 32 10.87 -7.36 -5.56
CA LEU A 32 10.48 -8.04 -4.32
C LEU A 32 9.11 -7.60 -3.83
N HIS A 33 8.76 -6.31 -4.01
CA HIS A 33 7.43 -5.80 -3.67
C HIS A 33 6.33 -6.55 -4.45
N GLU A 34 6.51 -6.77 -5.75
CA GLU A 34 5.54 -7.52 -6.54
C GLU A 34 5.40 -8.97 -6.07
N TRP A 35 6.52 -9.68 -5.83
CA TRP A 35 6.48 -11.05 -5.32
C TRP A 35 5.89 -11.16 -3.91
N PHE A 36 6.18 -10.21 -3.04
CA PHE A 36 5.53 -10.14 -1.72
C PHE A 36 4.04 -9.85 -1.84
N GLY A 37 3.62 -9.05 -2.83
CA GLY A 37 2.21 -8.81 -3.14
C GLY A 37 1.47 -10.09 -3.57
N VAL A 38 2.09 -10.91 -4.42
CA VAL A 38 1.57 -12.24 -4.77
C VAL A 38 1.50 -13.14 -3.53
N GLY A 39 2.58 -13.19 -2.73
CA GLY A 39 2.63 -13.94 -1.48
C GLY A 39 1.54 -13.51 -0.50
N MET A 40 1.32 -12.20 -0.34
CA MET A 40 0.25 -11.64 0.49
C MET A 40 -1.14 -12.07 -0.02
N THR A 41 -1.37 -12.02 -1.32
CA THR A 41 -2.64 -12.42 -1.92
C THR A 41 -2.93 -13.90 -1.68
N LEU A 42 -1.94 -14.78 -1.85
CA LEU A 42 -2.07 -16.20 -1.56
C LEU A 42 -2.30 -16.45 -0.06
N ALA A 43 -1.55 -15.79 0.81
CA ALA A 43 -1.72 -15.89 2.26
C ALA A 43 -3.12 -15.41 2.70
N LEU A 44 -3.64 -14.34 2.08
CA LEU A 44 -4.99 -13.83 2.30
C LEU A 44 -6.05 -14.88 1.94
N ILE A 45 -5.93 -15.53 0.79
CA ILE A 45 -6.84 -16.60 0.37
C ILE A 45 -6.83 -17.73 1.40
N VAL A 46 -5.65 -18.20 1.82
CA VAL A 46 -5.50 -19.23 2.85
C VAL A 46 -6.11 -18.79 4.17
N HIS A 47 -5.86 -17.54 4.60
CA HIS A 47 -6.45 -16.97 5.81
C HIS A 47 -7.98 -17.03 5.78
N HIS A 48 -8.60 -16.65 4.66
CA HIS A 48 -10.06 -16.66 4.52
C HIS A 48 -10.63 -18.10 4.46
N ILE A 49 -9.96 -19.03 3.79
CA ILE A 49 -10.33 -20.45 3.80
C ILE A 49 -10.30 -21.01 5.22
N LEU A 50 -9.23 -20.74 5.97
CA LEU A 50 -9.09 -21.20 7.36
C LEU A 50 -10.14 -20.57 8.29
N ASN A 51 -10.65 -19.38 7.94
CA ASN A 51 -11.62 -18.63 8.73
C ASN A 51 -13.02 -18.60 8.09
N ILE A 52 -13.34 -19.55 7.19
CA ILE A 52 -14.61 -19.61 6.45
C ILE A 52 -15.87 -19.54 7.35
N ARG A 53 -15.75 -20.01 8.60
CA ARG A 53 -16.83 -19.93 9.59
C ARG A 53 -17.26 -18.50 9.91
N TRP A 54 -16.39 -17.51 9.75
CA TRP A 54 -16.75 -16.12 9.94
C TRP A 54 -17.87 -15.69 9.00
N TYR A 55 -17.80 -16.09 7.71
CA TYR A 55 -18.84 -15.80 6.73
C TYR A 55 -20.17 -16.49 7.08
N ALA A 56 -20.11 -17.73 7.56
CA ALA A 56 -21.31 -18.50 7.91
C ALA A 56 -22.09 -17.87 9.07
N VAL A 57 -21.43 -17.14 9.95
CA VAL A 57 -22.08 -16.49 11.10
C VAL A 57 -22.31 -14.98 10.90
N LEU A 58 -21.83 -14.41 9.79
CA LEU A 58 -21.90 -12.97 9.53
C LEU A 58 -23.34 -12.42 9.60
N PHE A 59 -24.33 -13.18 9.11
CA PHE A 59 -25.74 -12.79 9.09
C PHE A 59 -26.58 -13.43 10.22
N LYS A 60 -25.91 -14.14 11.16
CA LYS A 60 -26.60 -14.89 12.23
C LYS A 60 -26.28 -14.33 13.61
N GLY A 61 -27.24 -14.44 14.53
CA GLY A 61 -27.06 -14.12 15.95
C GLY A 61 -27.24 -12.65 16.29
N LYS A 62 -26.92 -12.28 17.53
CA LYS A 62 -27.07 -10.92 18.05
C LYS A 62 -25.81 -10.10 17.78
N TYR A 63 -25.99 -8.86 17.38
CA TYR A 63 -24.91 -7.91 17.16
C TYR A 63 -24.77 -6.99 18.38
N ASN A 64 -23.64 -7.07 19.08
CA ASN A 64 -23.22 -6.09 20.06
C ASN A 64 -22.25 -5.08 19.43
N ALA A 65 -21.91 -3.99 20.13
CA ALA A 65 -21.03 -2.95 19.62
C ALA A 65 -19.66 -3.47 19.13
N TYR A 66 -19.06 -4.40 19.87
CA TYR A 66 -17.80 -5.04 19.49
C TYR A 66 -17.92 -5.82 18.18
N ARG A 67 -18.98 -6.60 18.01
CA ARG A 67 -19.19 -7.40 16.80
C ARG A 67 -19.45 -6.50 15.58
N ILE A 68 -20.22 -5.41 15.76
CA ILE A 68 -20.44 -4.42 14.69
C ILE A 68 -19.10 -3.85 14.24
N LEU A 69 -18.32 -3.33 15.17
CA LEU A 69 -17.02 -2.73 14.88
C LEU A 69 -16.08 -3.72 14.18
N THR A 70 -15.95 -4.93 14.71
CA THR A 70 -15.10 -5.97 14.12
C THR A 70 -15.57 -6.33 12.71
N THR A 71 -16.88 -6.40 12.47
CA THR A 71 -17.43 -6.65 11.13
C THR A 71 -17.09 -5.52 10.16
N ILE A 72 -17.25 -4.26 10.60
CA ILE A 72 -16.91 -3.09 9.76
C ILE A 72 -15.43 -3.11 9.40
N VAL A 73 -14.54 -3.22 10.39
CA VAL A 73 -13.09 -3.20 10.15
C VAL A 73 -12.67 -4.36 9.24
N ASN A 74 -13.16 -5.57 9.48
CA ASN A 74 -12.81 -6.74 8.65
C ASN A 74 -13.29 -6.59 7.20
N THR A 75 -14.50 -6.05 7.00
CA THR A 75 -15.06 -5.87 5.66
C THR A 75 -14.30 -4.77 4.89
N LEU A 76 -14.01 -3.64 5.57
CA LEU A 76 -13.21 -2.56 4.98
C LEU A 76 -11.78 -3.03 4.65
N LEU A 77 -11.17 -3.78 5.56
CA LEU A 77 -9.84 -4.35 5.35
C LEU A 77 -9.81 -5.29 4.15
N LEU A 78 -10.76 -6.21 4.07
CA LEU A 78 -10.86 -7.12 2.92
C LEU A 78 -11.03 -6.36 1.61
N ALA A 79 -11.91 -5.36 1.58
CA ALA A 79 -12.15 -4.55 0.39
C ALA A 79 -10.90 -3.75 -0.01
N SER A 80 -10.22 -3.11 0.95
CA SER A 80 -9.01 -2.32 0.66
C SER A 80 -7.86 -3.19 0.18
N ILE A 81 -7.59 -4.35 0.80
CA ILE A 81 -6.53 -5.26 0.36
C ILE A 81 -6.86 -5.85 -1.03
N ALA A 82 -8.11 -6.24 -1.28
CA ALA A 82 -8.51 -6.78 -2.58
C ALA A 82 -8.32 -5.74 -3.70
N LEU A 83 -8.70 -4.48 -3.44
CA LEU A 83 -8.50 -3.39 -4.40
C LEU A 83 -7.00 -3.07 -4.59
N THR A 84 -6.21 -3.05 -3.51
CA THR A 84 -4.76 -2.88 -3.57
C THR A 84 -4.11 -3.97 -4.43
N ALA A 85 -4.48 -5.24 -4.20
CA ALA A 85 -3.96 -6.38 -4.97
C ALA A 85 -4.35 -6.28 -6.45
N LEU A 86 -5.61 -5.98 -6.76
CA LEU A 86 -6.09 -5.82 -8.14
C LEU A 86 -5.34 -4.70 -8.87
N CYS A 87 -5.20 -3.54 -8.23
CA CYS A 87 -4.45 -2.42 -8.78
C CYS A 87 -2.95 -2.77 -8.93
N GLY A 88 -2.36 -3.45 -7.95
CA GLY A 88 -0.95 -3.89 -8.02
C GLY A 88 -0.71 -4.88 -9.14
N MET A 89 -1.55 -5.90 -9.29
CA MET A 89 -1.47 -6.85 -10.42
C MET A 89 -1.59 -6.16 -11.78
N SER A 90 -2.43 -5.11 -11.86
CA SER A 90 -2.60 -4.33 -13.08
C SER A 90 -1.36 -3.52 -13.49
N MET A 91 -0.43 -3.29 -12.55
CA MET A 91 0.82 -2.56 -12.77
C MET A 91 2.06 -3.47 -12.77
N SER A 92 1.88 -4.77 -12.48
CA SER A 92 2.99 -5.71 -12.30
C SER A 92 3.70 -5.99 -13.61
N GLY A 93 4.99 -5.66 -13.65
CA GLY A 93 5.88 -5.96 -14.78
C GLY A 93 6.68 -7.26 -14.61
N HIS A 94 6.83 -7.76 -13.38
CA HIS A 94 7.73 -8.89 -13.08
C HIS A 94 6.98 -10.15 -12.63
N ALA A 95 6.07 -10.03 -11.62
CA ALA A 95 5.47 -11.20 -11.01
C ALA A 95 4.26 -11.74 -11.80
N VAL A 96 3.41 -10.87 -12.33
CA VAL A 96 2.20 -11.24 -13.09
C VAL A 96 2.01 -10.37 -14.35
N PRO A 97 3.00 -10.32 -15.26
CA PRO A 97 3.00 -9.40 -16.40
C PRO A 97 1.81 -9.60 -17.36
N PHE A 98 1.20 -10.78 -17.36
CA PHE A 98 0.01 -11.08 -18.17
C PHE A 98 -1.26 -10.36 -17.70
N LEU A 99 -1.25 -9.76 -16.51
CA LEU A 99 -2.34 -8.91 -15.98
C LEU A 99 -2.05 -7.41 -16.14
N TYR A 100 -0.90 -7.05 -16.71
CA TYR A 100 -0.54 -5.66 -16.94
C TYR A 100 -1.60 -4.95 -17.80
N GLY A 101 -2.02 -3.76 -17.35
CA GLY A 101 -3.02 -2.98 -18.08
C GLY A 101 -4.47 -3.44 -17.93
N LEU A 102 -4.78 -4.38 -17.01
CA LEU A 102 -6.16 -4.80 -16.70
C LEU A 102 -7.04 -3.61 -16.28
N LEU A 103 -6.46 -2.63 -15.59
CA LEU A 103 -7.06 -1.35 -15.23
C LEU A 103 -6.24 -0.21 -15.84
N PRO A 104 -6.83 0.97 -16.11
CA PRO A 104 -6.06 2.15 -16.50
C PRO A 104 -4.93 2.42 -15.51
N ILE A 105 -3.69 2.56 -15.99
CA ILE A 105 -2.50 2.65 -15.11
C ILE A 105 -2.55 3.86 -14.17
N SER A 106 -3.09 4.98 -14.62
CA SER A 106 -3.27 6.18 -13.79
C SER A 106 -4.21 5.90 -12.59
N PHE A 107 -5.33 5.21 -12.85
CA PHE A 107 -6.26 4.77 -11.82
C PHE A 107 -5.59 3.76 -10.88
N ALA A 108 -4.99 2.71 -11.45
CA ALA A 108 -4.33 1.65 -10.68
C ALA A 108 -3.29 2.22 -9.71
N ARG A 109 -2.43 3.14 -10.17
CA ARG A 109 -1.39 3.79 -9.36
C ARG A 109 -1.97 4.58 -8.19
N ARG A 110 -2.95 5.44 -8.44
CA ARG A 110 -3.57 6.28 -7.39
C ARG A 110 -4.28 5.44 -6.34
N PHE A 111 -5.07 4.44 -6.78
CA PHE A 111 -5.81 3.58 -5.87
C PHE A 111 -4.92 2.59 -5.14
N HIS A 112 -3.90 2.03 -5.79
CA HIS A 112 -2.92 1.17 -5.11
C HIS A 112 -2.26 1.92 -3.95
N LEU A 113 -1.79 3.13 -4.19
CA LEU A 113 -1.14 3.95 -3.17
C LEU A 113 -2.08 4.24 -1.98
N ALA A 114 -3.26 4.78 -2.22
CA ALA A 114 -4.19 5.13 -1.15
C ALA A 114 -4.72 3.89 -0.41
N MET A 115 -5.08 2.83 -1.14
CA MET A 115 -5.62 1.61 -0.54
C MET A 115 -4.56 0.79 0.20
N SER A 116 -3.28 0.88 -0.17
CA SER A 116 -2.20 0.26 0.62
C SER A 116 -2.09 0.90 2.01
N PHE A 117 -2.14 2.23 2.11
CA PHE A 117 -2.16 2.92 3.40
C PHE A 117 -3.45 2.67 4.19
N TRP A 118 -4.63 2.63 3.54
CA TRP A 118 -5.86 2.22 4.20
C TRP A 118 -5.79 0.77 4.71
N SER A 119 -5.24 -0.15 3.91
CA SER A 119 -5.03 -1.55 4.33
C SER A 119 -4.11 -1.63 5.54
N PHE A 120 -3.05 -0.83 5.57
CA PHE A 120 -2.11 -0.76 6.69
C PHE A 120 -2.79 -0.26 7.99
N VAL A 121 -3.53 0.85 7.93
CA VAL A 121 -4.29 1.39 9.06
C VAL A 121 -5.32 0.39 9.57
N LEU A 122 -6.12 -0.19 8.65
CA LEU A 122 -7.16 -1.15 8.99
C LEU A 122 -6.59 -2.46 9.53
N MET A 123 -5.42 -2.91 9.05
CA MET A 123 -4.72 -4.08 9.59
C MET A 123 -4.25 -3.81 11.03
N GLY A 124 -3.71 -2.64 11.32
CA GLY A 124 -3.36 -2.26 12.68
C GLY A 124 -4.58 -2.28 13.60
N LEU A 125 -5.70 -1.67 13.18
CA LEU A 125 -6.96 -1.71 13.91
C LEU A 125 -7.45 -3.15 14.11
N HIS A 126 -7.44 -3.98 13.06
CA HIS A 126 -7.83 -5.39 13.11
C HIS A 126 -7.00 -6.17 14.13
N LEU A 127 -5.68 -6.01 14.09
CA LEU A 127 -4.77 -6.63 15.06
C LEU A 127 -5.12 -6.19 16.49
N GLY A 128 -5.38 -4.90 16.70
CA GLY A 128 -5.78 -4.34 17.98
C GLY A 128 -7.10 -4.89 18.50
N LEU A 129 -8.10 -5.06 17.64
CA LEU A 129 -9.39 -5.67 17.98
C LEU A 129 -9.24 -7.11 18.48
N HIS A 130 -8.29 -7.85 17.91
CA HIS A 130 -8.02 -9.25 18.28
C HIS A 130 -6.98 -9.42 19.39
N LEU A 131 -6.21 -8.38 19.73
CA LEU A 131 -5.14 -8.41 20.72
C LEU A 131 -5.56 -8.99 22.08
N PRO A 132 -6.74 -8.65 22.66
CA PRO A 132 -7.18 -9.24 23.93
C PRO A 132 -7.39 -10.76 23.85
N ALA A 133 -7.84 -11.28 22.72
CA ALA A 133 -8.02 -12.72 22.52
C ALA A 133 -6.67 -13.43 22.32
N MET A 134 -5.73 -12.81 21.62
CA MET A 134 -4.38 -13.34 21.42
C MET A 134 -3.58 -13.40 22.72
N THR A 135 -3.69 -12.38 23.56
CA THR A 135 -2.95 -12.26 24.83
C THR A 135 -3.60 -13.00 25.99
N ALA A 136 -4.85 -13.45 25.86
CA ALA A 136 -5.59 -14.13 26.94
C ALA A 136 -4.91 -15.41 27.44
N GLN A 137 -4.11 -16.08 26.59
CA GLN A 137 -3.37 -17.30 26.94
C GLN A 137 -2.04 -17.02 27.65
N VAL A 138 -1.54 -15.79 27.54
CA VAL A 138 -0.29 -15.36 28.18
C VAL A 138 -0.65 -14.74 29.52
N LYS A 139 -0.15 -15.33 30.60
CA LYS A 139 -0.38 -14.86 31.97
C LYS A 139 0.94 -14.34 32.56
N PRO A 140 1.43 -13.17 32.11
CA PRO A 140 2.68 -12.60 32.63
C PRO A 140 2.46 -12.14 34.08
N GLY A 141 3.53 -12.19 34.89
CA GLY A 141 3.52 -11.59 36.22
C GLY A 141 3.21 -10.09 36.17
N LYS A 142 2.82 -9.51 37.29
CA LYS A 142 2.39 -8.10 37.37
C LYS A 142 3.43 -7.13 36.75
N TRP A 143 4.69 -7.28 37.11
CA TRP A 143 5.78 -6.44 36.59
C TRP A 143 5.94 -6.56 35.08
N MET A 144 5.94 -7.78 34.55
CA MET A 144 6.04 -8.05 33.11
C MET A 144 4.84 -7.44 32.36
N LYS A 145 3.63 -7.59 32.93
CA LYS A 145 2.43 -6.99 32.34
C LYS A 145 2.53 -5.47 32.27
N THR A 146 3.00 -4.83 33.34
CA THR A 146 3.20 -3.37 33.35
C THR A 146 4.26 -2.96 32.35
N ALA A 147 5.41 -3.63 32.33
CA ALA A 147 6.50 -3.35 31.38
C ALA A 147 6.05 -3.47 29.92
N LEU A 148 5.35 -4.56 29.56
CA LEU A 148 4.79 -4.76 28.24
C LEU A 148 3.74 -3.69 27.88
N THR A 149 2.90 -3.30 28.83
CA THR A 149 1.91 -2.24 28.58
C THR A 149 2.59 -0.88 28.35
N CYS A 150 3.60 -0.54 29.18
CA CYS A 150 4.37 0.69 28.99
C CYS A 150 5.10 0.68 27.64
N ALA A 151 5.81 -0.41 27.31
CA ALA A 151 6.52 -0.54 26.03
C ALA A 151 5.58 -0.40 24.84
N PHE A 152 4.42 -1.06 24.89
CA PHE A 152 3.40 -0.97 23.82
C PHE A 152 2.84 0.45 23.71
N THR A 153 2.57 1.14 24.83
CA THR A 153 2.07 2.53 24.83
C THR A 153 3.13 3.50 24.30
N CYS A 154 4.40 3.32 24.70
CA CYS A 154 5.50 4.13 24.17
C CYS A 154 5.67 3.93 22.66
N ALA A 155 5.67 2.67 22.18
CA ALA A 155 5.75 2.37 20.77
C ALA A 155 4.58 2.97 19.98
N ALA A 156 3.36 2.93 20.54
CA ALA A 156 2.19 3.58 19.94
C ALA A 156 2.33 5.11 19.87
N GLY A 157 2.94 5.74 20.88
CA GLY A 157 3.23 7.18 20.86
C GLY A 157 4.22 7.56 19.77
N VAL A 158 5.30 6.79 19.62
CA VAL A 158 6.26 6.93 18.52
C VAL A 158 5.55 6.75 17.17
N GLY A 159 4.71 5.73 17.04
CA GLY A 159 3.96 5.45 15.82
C GLY A 159 3.01 6.57 15.41
N LEU A 160 2.35 7.23 16.38
CA LEU A 160 1.54 8.44 16.10
C LEU A 160 2.42 9.56 15.54
N GLY A 161 3.58 9.79 16.15
CA GLY A 161 4.54 10.80 15.68
C GLY A 161 5.00 10.54 14.26
N GLN A 162 5.34 9.28 13.94
CA GLN A 162 5.76 8.89 12.58
C GLN A 162 4.62 8.97 11.57
N PHE A 163 3.41 8.54 11.93
CA PHE A 163 2.22 8.67 11.09
C PHE A 163 1.98 10.10 10.60
N LEU A 164 2.15 11.09 11.50
CA LEU A 164 2.00 12.49 11.16
C LEU A 164 3.21 13.02 10.36
N ARG A 165 4.42 12.65 10.76
CA ARG A 165 5.67 13.10 10.15
C ARG A 165 5.85 12.57 8.72
N ASN A 166 5.47 11.31 8.49
CA ASN A 166 5.55 10.67 7.17
C ASN A 166 4.40 11.09 6.23
N GLY A 167 3.52 12.00 6.66
CA GLY A 167 2.45 12.52 5.83
C GLY A 167 1.41 11.48 5.40
N ILE A 168 1.27 10.36 6.16
CA ILE A 168 0.35 9.28 5.81
C ILE A 168 -1.10 9.76 5.60
N PRO A 169 -1.62 10.76 6.37
CA PRO A 169 -2.94 11.32 6.10
C PRO A 169 -3.15 11.81 4.66
N ASP A 170 -2.12 12.35 4.00
CA ASP A 170 -2.24 12.86 2.65
C ASP A 170 -2.39 11.74 1.62
N TYR A 171 -1.75 10.58 1.86
CA TYR A 171 -1.95 9.37 1.04
C TYR A 171 -3.34 8.77 1.22
N LEU A 172 -3.86 8.73 2.46
CA LEU A 172 -5.20 8.20 2.76
C LEU A 172 -6.30 8.96 2.01
N PHE A 173 -6.15 10.28 1.87
CA PHE A 173 -7.16 11.15 1.26
C PHE A 173 -6.83 11.59 -0.17
N PHE A 174 -5.98 10.84 -0.89
CA PHE A 174 -5.63 11.09 -2.29
C PHE A 174 -5.02 12.48 -2.57
N ARG A 175 -4.48 13.16 -1.56
CA ARG A 175 -3.87 14.48 -1.72
C ARG A 175 -2.50 14.42 -2.38
N THR A 176 -1.83 13.27 -2.28
CA THR A 176 -0.50 13.04 -2.84
C THR A 176 -0.57 11.93 -3.89
N PRO A 177 -0.28 12.22 -5.17
CA PRO A 177 -0.38 11.24 -6.25
C PRO A 177 0.82 10.29 -6.34
N PHE A 178 1.93 10.60 -5.67
CA PHE A 178 3.17 9.84 -5.68
C PHE A 178 3.64 9.55 -4.26
N ALA A 179 4.31 8.40 -4.07
CA ALA A 179 5.00 8.10 -2.83
C ALA A 179 6.37 8.82 -2.81
N PHE A 180 6.65 9.52 -1.73
CA PHE A 180 7.97 10.11 -1.49
C PHE A 180 8.76 9.17 -0.58
N PHE A 181 9.97 8.82 -1.02
CA PHE A 181 10.86 7.92 -0.31
C PHE A 181 12.16 8.66 0.04
N ASP A 182 12.62 8.46 1.27
CA ASP A 182 13.91 8.90 1.74
C ASP A 182 14.89 7.71 1.64
N TYR A 183 15.64 7.65 0.55
CA TYR A 183 16.59 6.57 0.29
C TYR A 183 17.87 6.66 1.15
N ASP A 184 18.12 7.79 1.80
CA ASP A 184 19.25 7.95 2.74
C ASP A 184 18.93 7.31 4.10
N LYS A 185 17.66 6.99 4.35
CA LYS A 185 17.22 6.37 5.60
C LYS A 185 17.62 4.90 5.68
N PRO A 186 18.30 4.45 6.76
CA PRO A 186 18.63 3.04 6.96
C PRO A 186 17.39 2.14 6.89
N GLY A 187 17.46 1.05 6.14
CA GLY A 187 16.32 0.14 5.94
C GLY A 187 15.74 -0.41 7.26
N ALA A 188 16.58 -0.70 8.25
CA ALA A 188 16.11 -1.13 9.57
C ALA A 188 15.23 -0.07 10.25
N LEU A 189 15.54 1.22 10.08
CA LEU A 189 14.73 2.31 10.63
C LEU A 189 13.37 2.39 9.94
N VAL A 190 13.30 2.18 8.63
CA VAL A 190 12.04 2.12 7.88
C VAL A 190 11.11 1.04 8.43
N PHE A 191 11.64 -0.17 8.68
CA PHE A 191 10.86 -1.24 9.29
C PHE A 191 10.40 -0.91 10.71
N LEU A 192 11.25 -0.29 11.52
CA LEU A 192 10.90 0.11 12.89
C LEU A 192 9.82 1.20 12.92
N GLU A 193 9.87 2.17 12.01
CA GLU A 193 8.85 3.20 11.86
C GLU A 193 7.50 2.58 11.47
N ASN A 194 7.47 1.75 10.42
CA ASN A 194 6.26 1.05 10.02
C ASN A 194 5.71 0.16 11.15
N LEU A 195 6.57 -0.51 11.91
CA LEU A 195 6.15 -1.32 13.04
C LEU A 195 5.55 -0.46 14.17
N ALA A 196 6.14 0.70 14.46
CA ALA A 196 5.62 1.63 15.45
C ALA A 196 4.26 2.20 15.04
N GLU A 197 4.08 2.55 13.78
CA GLU A 197 2.80 2.99 13.21
C GLU A 197 1.74 1.89 13.30
N LEU A 198 2.09 0.63 12.98
CA LEU A 198 1.21 -0.51 13.14
C LEU A 198 0.77 -0.67 14.61
N PHE A 199 1.70 -0.51 15.56
CA PHE A 199 1.40 -0.55 17.00
C PHE A 199 0.50 0.60 17.44
N PHE A 200 0.63 1.79 16.86
CA PHE A 200 -0.29 2.88 17.13
C PHE A 200 -1.74 2.51 16.78
N PHE A 201 -1.99 1.99 15.58
CA PHE A 201 -3.35 1.57 15.20
C PHE A 201 -3.83 0.36 15.99
N ALA A 202 -2.94 -0.58 16.33
CA ALA A 202 -3.27 -1.70 17.21
C ALA A 202 -3.63 -1.23 18.63
N PHE A 203 -2.96 -0.20 19.14
CA PHE A 203 -3.29 0.42 20.42
C PHE A 203 -4.67 1.07 20.39
N VAL A 204 -4.99 1.81 19.33
CA VAL A 204 -6.31 2.39 19.12
C VAL A 204 -7.38 1.30 19.12
N GLY A 205 -7.22 0.25 18.28
CA GLY A 205 -8.13 -0.88 18.19
C GLY A 205 -8.35 -1.58 19.54
N ALA A 206 -7.27 -1.87 20.29
CA ALA A 206 -7.35 -2.51 21.60
C ALA A 206 -8.11 -1.67 22.65
N ASN A 207 -7.93 -0.34 22.63
CA ASN A 207 -8.65 0.55 23.55
C ASN A 207 -10.13 0.69 23.19
N VAL A 208 -10.46 0.72 21.89
CA VAL A 208 -11.86 0.71 21.44
C VAL A 208 -12.57 -0.56 21.90
N VAL A 209 -11.90 -1.74 21.87
CA VAL A 209 -12.46 -2.98 22.44
C VAL A 209 -12.74 -2.83 23.94
N ARG A 210 -11.80 -2.27 24.69
CA ARG A 210 -12.00 -2.05 26.14
C ARG A 210 -13.22 -1.20 26.42
N LEU A 211 -13.40 -0.10 25.67
CA LEU A 211 -14.55 0.79 25.80
C LEU A 211 -15.87 0.09 25.40
N SER A 212 -15.85 -0.71 24.34
CA SER A 212 -17.02 -1.45 23.85
C SER A 212 -17.47 -2.57 24.78
N ARG A 213 -16.56 -3.09 25.62
CA ARG A 213 -16.81 -4.16 26.60
C ARG A 213 -17.02 -3.64 28.02
N SER A 214 -17.03 -2.32 28.25
CA SER A 214 -17.23 -1.73 29.59
C SER A 214 -18.53 -2.23 30.23
N PRO A 215 -18.57 -2.58 31.55
CA PRO A 215 -19.67 -3.29 32.19
C PRO A 215 -20.85 -2.40 32.58
N GLY A 216 -21.21 -1.48 31.74
CA GLY A 216 -22.48 -0.78 31.84
C GLY A 216 -23.60 -1.65 31.27
N GLY A 217 -24.15 -2.56 32.05
CA GLY A 217 -25.19 -3.52 31.72
C GLY A 217 -26.42 -2.91 31.05
N LYS A 218 -26.34 -2.55 29.80
CA LYS A 218 -27.51 -2.27 28.96
C LYS A 218 -27.79 -3.50 28.10
N LYS A 219 -29.01 -4.03 28.33
CA LYS A 219 -29.67 -5.08 27.58
C LYS A 219 -29.17 -5.11 26.12
N GLU A 220 -28.59 -6.22 25.71
CA GLU A 220 -28.22 -6.46 24.31
C GLU A 220 -29.41 -6.11 23.39
N ARG A 221 -29.30 -5.02 22.64
CA ARG A 221 -30.27 -4.73 21.59
C ARG A 221 -30.14 -5.85 20.55
N LYS A 222 -31.26 -6.50 20.22
CA LYS A 222 -31.34 -7.34 19.04
C LYS A 222 -31.02 -6.46 17.83
N ALA A 223 -29.78 -6.50 17.36
CA ALA A 223 -29.40 -5.79 16.16
C ALA A 223 -30.03 -6.53 14.97
N SER A 224 -30.64 -5.73 14.09
CA SER A 224 -31.23 -6.23 12.83
C SER A 224 -30.16 -6.90 11.98
N PRO A 225 -30.48 -7.97 11.23
CA PRO A 225 -29.59 -8.56 10.22
C PRO A 225 -29.20 -7.56 9.11
N LEU A 226 -29.85 -6.38 9.08
CA LEU A 226 -29.51 -5.27 8.19
C LEU A 226 -28.12 -4.64 8.48
N ILE A 227 -27.55 -4.81 9.68
CA ILE A 227 -26.28 -4.17 10.05
C ILE A 227 -25.13 -4.62 9.15
N PRO A 228 -24.86 -5.92 8.91
CA PRO A 228 -23.81 -6.32 7.99
C PRO A 228 -24.10 -5.89 6.54
N VAL A 229 -25.37 -5.84 6.12
CA VAL A 229 -25.76 -5.32 4.82
C VAL A 229 -25.45 -3.82 4.73
N LEU A 230 -25.78 -3.05 5.76
CA LEU A 230 -25.43 -1.62 5.85
C LEU A 230 -23.90 -1.39 5.87
N CYS A 231 -23.14 -2.26 6.53
CA CYS A 231 -21.68 -2.18 6.52
C CYS A 231 -21.13 -2.40 5.10
N VAL A 232 -21.60 -3.41 4.38
CA VAL A 232 -21.22 -3.67 2.99
C VAL A 232 -21.67 -2.52 2.09
N ALA A 233 -22.91 -2.02 2.25
CA ALA A 233 -23.43 -0.88 1.50
C ALA A 233 -22.62 0.40 1.77
N LEU A 234 -22.21 0.64 3.01
CA LEU A 234 -21.35 1.77 3.36
C LEU A 234 -19.98 1.68 2.68
N VAL A 235 -19.39 0.49 2.64
CA VAL A 235 -18.11 0.25 1.94
C VAL A 235 -18.25 0.57 0.47
N LEU A 236 -19.31 0.06 -0.16
CA LEU A 236 -19.59 0.31 -1.58
C LEU A 236 -19.87 1.80 -1.84
N LEU A 237 -20.66 2.45 -0.96
CA LEU A 237 -20.94 3.89 -1.06
C LEU A 237 -19.69 4.74 -0.91
N VAL A 238 -18.82 4.43 0.05
CA VAL A 238 -17.54 5.13 0.23
C VAL A 238 -16.64 4.90 -0.99
N GLY A 239 -16.55 3.66 -1.49
CA GLY A 239 -15.77 3.34 -2.68
C GLY A 239 -16.29 4.05 -3.93
N ILE A 240 -17.60 4.01 -4.17
CA ILE A 240 -18.26 4.70 -5.30
C ILE A 240 -18.13 6.23 -5.12
N GLY A 241 -18.36 6.76 -3.94
CA GLY A 241 -18.21 8.19 -3.65
C GLY A 241 -16.78 8.68 -3.90
N MET A 242 -15.79 7.92 -3.52
CA MET A 242 -14.38 8.19 -3.81
C MET A 242 -14.07 8.19 -5.33
N ILE A 243 -14.67 7.26 -6.07
CA ILE A 243 -14.55 7.20 -7.53
C ILE A 243 -15.20 8.42 -8.17
N LEU A 244 -16.42 8.79 -7.76
CA LEU A 244 -17.15 9.92 -8.31
C LEU A 244 -16.50 11.27 -7.99
N LEU A 245 -16.01 11.47 -6.75
CA LEU A 245 -15.29 12.69 -6.36
C LEU A 245 -13.98 12.87 -7.13
N ASN A 246 -13.42 11.80 -7.68
CA ASN A 246 -12.19 11.84 -8.44
C ASN A 246 -12.42 11.92 -9.97
N SER A 247 -13.67 11.74 -10.44
CA SER A 247 -14.05 11.89 -11.83
C SER A 247 -14.34 13.35 -12.23
N ASP A 248 -14.47 14.26 -11.24
CA ASP A 248 -14.73 15.69 -11.47
C ASP A 248 -13.47 16.55 -11.66
N GLU A 249 -12.25 15.95 -11.73
CA GLU A 249 -11.14 16.70 -12.31
C GLU A 249 -11.42 16.89 -13.82
N PRO A 250 -11.58 18.14 -14.30
CA PRO A 250 -11.74 18.38 -15.72
C PRO A 250 -10.52 17.77 -16.40
N SER A 251 -10.77 16.79 -17.27
CA SER A 251 -9.80 16.32 -18.25
C SER A 251 -9.17 17.56 -18.86
N GLY A 252 -7.97 17.91 -18.41
CA GLY A 252 -7.26 19.11 -18.81
C GLY A 252 -7.32 19.21 -20.31
N ALA A 253 -7.95 20.27 -20.76
CA ALA A 253 -8.14 20.62 -22.16
C ALA A 253 -6.89 20.27 -22.96
N GLY A 254 -7.14 19.60 -24.08
CA GLY A 254 -6.12 19.18 -25.04
C GLY A 254 -5.06 20.25 -25.25
N ARG A 255 -3.87 19.96 -24.80
CA ARG A 255 -2.69 20.41 -25.50
C ARG A 255 -2.47 19.38 -26.59
N ASP A 256 -2.80 19.77 -27.80
CA ASP A 256 -2.44 19.08 -29.03
C ASP A 256 -0.93 18.74 -28.96
N VAL A 257 -0.63 17.52 -28.52
CA VAL A 257 0.66 16.93 -28.78
C VAL A 257 0.60 16.53 -30.25
N PRO A 258 1.46 17.09 -31.12
CA PRO A 258 1.48 16.69 -32.52
C PRO A 258 1.65 15.16 -32.57
N GLN A 259 0.70 14.48 -33.21
CA GLN A 259 0.83 13.08 -33.58
C GLN A 259 2.10 12.93 -34.43
N GLN A 260 3.18 12.51 -33.82
CA GLN A 260 4.29 11.95 -34.58
C GLN A 260 3.80 10.61 -35.11
N SER A 261 3.60 10.58 -36.42
CA SER A 261 3.29 9.40 -37.22
C SER A 261 4.12 8.20 -36.77
N GLU A 262 3.44 7.07 -36.57
CA GLU A 262 4.03 5.75 -36.54
C GLU A 262 4.79 5.49 -37.86
N ALA A 263 6.07 5.82 -37.87
CA ALA A 263 6.97 5.37 -38.89
C ALA A 263 7.70 4.11 -38.37
N ALA A 264 7.21 2.98 -38.85
CA ALA A 264 7.89 1.71 -39.06
C ALA A 264 9.17 1.45 -38.23
N TYR A 265 8.98 0.70 -37.12
CA TYR A 265 10.09 -0.01 -36.51
C TYR A 265 10.48 -1.21 -37.38
N SER A 266 11.35 -0.96 -38.35
CA SER A 266 12.01 -2.01 -39.12
C SER A 266 13.24 -2.48 -38.34
N THR A 267 13.25 -3.75 -37.99
CA THR A 267 14.39 -4.52 -37.45
C THR A 267 15.67 -4.25 -38.22
N PRO A 268 16.80 -3.96 -37.56
CA PRO A 268 18.09 -3.89 -38.27
C PRO A 268 18.56 -5.30 -38.57
N LYS A 269 18.68 -5.59 -39.86
CA LYS A 269 19.42 -6.74 -40.42
C LYS A 269 20.89 -6.64 -40.06
N ALA A 270 21.46 -7.73 -39.56
CA ALA A 270 22.88 -7.89 -39.31
C ALA A 270 23.71 -7.53 -40.54
N VAL A 271 24.63 -6.56 -40.38
CA VAL A 271 25.66 -6.30 -41.36
C VAL A 271 27.04 -6.63 -40.77
N ARG A 272 27.74 -7.45 -41.50
CA ARG A 272 29.09 -7.97 -41.29
C ARG A 272 30.15 -6.86 -41.22
N SER A 273 31.10 -7.09 -40.33
CA SER A 273 32.54 -6.82 -40.40
C SER A 273 33.07 -6.00 -41.60
N GLY A 274 33.71 -4.89 -41.31
CA GLY A 274 34.60 -4.17 -42.19
C GLY A 274 35.34 -3.10 -41.39
N ALA A 275 36.63 -3.33 -41.17
CA ALA A 275 37.53 -2.38 -40.53
C ALA A 275 37.65 -1.12 -41.38
N ASP A 276 37.50 0.05 -40.77
CA ASP A 276 38.30 1.22 -41.15
C ASP A 276 38.19 2.29 -40.03
N LYS A 277 39.34 2.77 -39.62
CA LYS A 277 39.60 3.78 -38.63
C LYS A 277 39.61 5.15 -39.30
N PRO A 278 38.89 6.13 -38.83
CA PRO A 278 39.26 7.51 -39.06
C PRO A 278 39.71 8.19 -37.76
N THR A 279 40.95 8.57 -37.76
CA THR A 279 41.53 9.68 -37.01
C THR A 279 40.86 10.99 -37.43
N GLY A 280 40.41 11.79 -36.47
CA GLY A 280 39.94 13.15 -36.74
C GLY A 280 39.34 13.83 -35.53
N ASN A 281 40.15 14.69 -34.89
CA ASN A 281 39.71 15.70 -33.91
C ASN A 281 38.57 16.56 -34.45
N ALA A 282 37.51 16.68 -33.68
CA ALA A 282 36.64 17.86 -33.70
C ALA A 282 35.82 17.95 -32.40
N ALA A 283 36.40 18.48 -31.34
CA ALA A 283 35.65 19.17 -30.32
C ALA A 283 35.25 20.53 -30.88
N SER A 284 34.12 20.62 -31.56
CA SER A 284 33.47 21.90 -31.88
C SER A 284 32.35 22.13 -30.92
N ALA A 285 32.55 23.11 -30.04
CA ALA A 285 31.51 23.65 -29.16
C ALA A 285 30.34 24.11 -30.03
N LEU A 286 29.16 23.55 -29.79
CA LEU A 286 27.90 24.04 -30.33
C LEU A 286 27.50 25.27 -29.53
N GLU A 287 27.88 26.47 -30.01
CA GLU A 287 27.26 27.72 -29.59
C GLU A 287 25.78 27.73 -30.04
N PRO A 288 24.84 28.16 -29.19
CA PRO A 288 23.44 28.28 -29.57
C PRO A 288 23.30 29.36 -30.64
N LYS A 289 22.69 29.02 -31.75
CA LYS A 289 22.55 29.85 -32.94
C LYS A 289 21.47 30.93 -32.84
N ASP A 290 20.75 30.99 -31.70
CA ASP A 290 19.71 32.00 -31.50
C ASP A 290 19.63 32.42 -30.02
N PRO A 291 20.02 33.65 -29.68
CA PRO A 291 19.93 34.18 -28.31
C PRO A 291 18.49 34.38 -27.80
N ALA A 292 17.48 34.33 -28.68
CA ALA A 292 16.05 34.43 -28.29
C ALA A 292 15.48 33.14 -27.72
N ALA A 293 16.23 32.04 -27.74
CA ALA A 293 15.78 30.73 -27.22
C ALA A 293 16.03 30.52 -25.73
N VAL A 294 16.50 31.56 -25.03
CA VAL A 294 16.71 31.51 -23.57
C VAL A 294 15.67 32.41 -22.93
N ALA A 295 14.59 31.84 -22.43
CA ALA A 295 13.62 32.52 -21.60
C ALA A 295 13.73 31.97 -20.16
N ASP A 296 13.87 32.88 -19.19
CA ASP A 296 13.78 32.57 -17.75
C ASP A 296 14.70 31.47 -17.20
N GLY A 297 15.95 31.45 -17.64
CA GLY A 297 16.95 30.53 -17.08
C GLY A 297 16.90 29.10 -17.63
N PHE A 298 16.07 28.82 -18.65
CA PHE A 298 16.01 27.51 -19.32
C PHE A 298 16.62 27.62 -20.72
N ALA A 299 17.54 26.70 -21.04
CA ALA A 299 18.09 26.55 -22.39
C ALA A 299 17.24 25.56 -23.19
N LEU A 300 16.79 25.94 -24.38
CA LEU A 300 16.14 25.04 -25.31
C LEU A 300 17.21 24.08 -25.91
N ILE A 301 17.21 22.82 -25.53
CA ILE A 301 18.07 21.80 -26.11
C ILE A 301 17.33 21.20 -27.28
N ALA A 302 17.79 21.42 -28.51
CA ALA A 302 17.27 20.71 -29.69
C ALA A 302 17.47 19.21 -29.49
N GLY A 303 16.39 18.43 -29.73
CA GLY A 303 16.38 17.00 -29.47
C GLY A 303 17.54 16.27 -30.13
N GLY A 304 18.39 15.67 -29.33
CA GLY A 304 19.47 14.79 -29.70
C GLY A 304 19.51 13.59 -28.77
N SER A 305 19.98 12.44 -29.25
CA SER A 305 20.22 11.30 -28.38
C SER A 305 21.48 11.55 -27.53
N PHE A 306 21.38 11.43 -26.22
CA PHE A 306 22.54 11.44 -25.33
C PHE A 306 22.63 10.12 -24.59
N LEU A 307 23.84 9.62 -24.45
CA LEU A 307 24.15 8.44 -23.64
C LEU A 307 24.28 8.88 -22.17
N MET A 308 23.36 8.41 -21.32
CA MET A 308 23.58 8.49 -19.89
C MET A 308 24.51 7.33 -19.48
N GLY A 309 25.76 7.66 -19.17
CA GLY A 309 26.71 6.75 -18.55
C GLY A 309 27.43 7.48 -17.43
N SER A 310 27.59 6.81 -16.29
CA SER A 310 28.54 7.28 -15.27
C SER A 310 29.93 7.22 -15.86
N PRO A 311 30.82 8.22 -15.66
CA PRO A 311 32.21 8.08 -15.99
C PRO A 311 32.78 6.94 -15.14
N GLU A 312 33.32 5.92 -15.79
CA GLU A 312 34.11 4.91 -15.10
C GLU A 312 35.27 5.62 -14.42
N SER A 313 35.31 5.51 -13.09
CA SER A 313 36.44 5.96 -12.30
C SER A 313 37.65 5.11 -12.68
N GLY A 314 38.60 5.72 -13.37
CA GLY A 314 39.96 5.22 -13.52
C GLY A 314 40.70 5.23 -12.17
#